data_932c833d0543243ff59a96e84c254f8c
#
_entry.id   932c833d0543243ff59a96e84c254f8c
#
_cell.length_a   1.000
_cell.length_b   1.000
_cell.length_c   1.000
_cell.angle_alpha   90.00
_cell.angle_beta   90.00
_cell.angle_gamma   90.00
#
_symmetry.space_group_name_H-M   'P 1'
#
loop_
_entity.id
_entity.type
_entity.pdbx_description
1 polymer ?
#
loop_
_entity_poly.entity_id
_entity_poly.type
_entity_poly.pdbx_seq_one_letter_code
_entity_poly.pdbx_strand_id
1 'polypeptide(L)'
;MKYTIVFIGLLIISCNTLKKEEVKFAYPPEWAPQESVWIDFPDETNWGGGALPPDYPARIEIIKNLINYVPVNIITKSKQTRGILDSMLLEAKIDRENINIFQHPDVVGASIRDYGPVLLTNGTEYQMADFGYNGFGGAMFSDSTYVERAKIDNYLADSLAYNVKSVDLNSEGGGYITSSKVILLFEEYAKTRNPELSLEEIASRYLDALALEKVIWVKEPMLLDKNWHKIENTYGQGGNYHMDAYLRFVNDSTILIPTINPAIKDKTPLLKADYGASL
;
A
#
# COMPACT_ATOMS: atom_id res chain seq x y z
N MET A 1 -1.47 60.15 -63.85
CA MET A 1 -1.08 59.72 -62.54
C MET A 1 -1.81 58.41 -62.24
N LYS A 2 -1.06 57.28 -62.17
CA LYS A 2 -1.62 55.97 -61.82
C LYS A 2 -1.27 55.70 -60.36
N TYR A 3 -2.28 55.54 -59.51
CA TYR A 3 -2.08 55.15 -58.11
C TYR A 3 -2.10 53.60 -58.00
N THR A 4 -1.01 53.03 -57.53
CA THR A 4 -0.91 51.60 -57.22
C THR A 4 -1.23 51.45 -55.75
N ILE A 5 -2.34 50.76 -55.42
CA ILE A 5 -2.73 50.39 -54.04
C ILE A 5 -2.05 49.07 -53.73
N VAL A 6 -1.14 49.04 -52.74
CA VAL A 6 -0.52 47.85 -52.19
C VAL A 6 -1.35 47.38 -51.01
N PHE A 7 -1.97 46.20 -51.13
CA PHE A 7 -2.65 45.51 -50.02
C PHE A 7 -1.61 44.70 -49.21
N ILE A 8 -1.33 45.13 -48.00
CA ILE A 8 -0.53 44.33 -47.06
C ILE A 8 -1.51 43.46 -46.25
N GLY A 9 -1.57 42.18 -46.60
CA GLY A 9 -2.33 41.16 -45.84
C GLY A 9 -1.58 40.80 -44.56
N LEU A 10 -2.10 41.17 -43.41
CA LEU A 10 -1.63 40.66 -42.11
C LEU A 10 -2.09 39.21 -41.92
N LEU A 11 -1.18 38.24 -42.04
CA LEU A 11 -1.39 36.86 -41.65
C LEU A 11 -1.30 36.79 -40.11
N ILE A 12 -2.44 36.73 -39.43
CA ILE A 12 -2.51 36.40 -38.00
C ILE A 12 -2.33 34.89 -37.88
N ILE A 13 -1.11 34.43 -37.59
CA ILE A 13 -0.87 33.04 -37.16
C ILE A 13 -1.37 32.91 -35.75
N SER A 14 -2.60 32.41 -35.59
CA SER A 14 -3.12 31.98 -34.30
C SER A 14 -2.37 30.71 -33.88
N CYS A 15 -1.34 30.84 -33.03
CA CYS A 15 -0.79 29.72 -32.31
C CYS A 15 -1.85 29.18 -31.33
N ASN A 16 -2.67 28.27 -31.77
CA ASN A 16 -3.40 27.41 -30.85
C ASN A 16 -2.37 26.51 -30.15
N THR A 17 -1.86 26.96 -29.02
CA THR A 17 -1.22 26.08 -28.05
C THR A 17 -2.31 25.11 -27.59
N LEU A 18 -2.36 23.92 -28.20
CA LEU A 18 -3.06 22.78 -27.62
C LEU A 18 -2.51 22.64 -26.19
N LYS A 19 -3.29 23.02 -25.19
CA LYS A 19 -3.00 22.66 -23.81
C LYS A 19 -2.93 21.12 -23.84
N LYS A 20 -1.71 20.57 -23.73
CA LYS A 20 -1.50 19.17 -23.48
C LYS A 20 -2.26 18.91 -22.17
N GLU A 21 -3.36 18.17 -22.22
CA GLU A 21 -4.02 17.72 -21.00
C GLU A 21 -2.95 17.03 -20.18
N GLU A 22 -2.68 17.57 -19.00
CA GLU A 22 -1.74 16.98 -18.05
C GLU A 22 -2.35 15.65 -17.63
N VAL A 23 -1.78 14.56 -18.11
CA VAL A 23 -2.29 13.23 -17.80
C VAL A 23 -2.07 12.99 -16.32
N LYS A 24 -3.18 12.93 -15.58
CA LYS A 24 -3.18 12.88 -14.12
C LYS A 24 -2.74 11.50 -13.65
N PHE A 25 -1.75 11.45 -12.78
CA PHE A 25 -1.39 10.24 -12.06
C PHE A 25 -2.50 9.82 -11.10
N ALA A 26 -2.86 8.54 -11.12
CA ALA A 26 -3.88 7.97 -10.24
C ALA A 26 -3.44 6.63 -9.66
N TYR A 27 -3.96 6.27 -8.51
CA TYR A 27 -3.73 4.98 -7.89
C TYR A 27 -4.57 3.91 -8.62
N PRO A 28 -3.95 2.89 -9.24
CA PRO A 28 -4.67 1.87 -9.95
C PRO A 28 -5.39 0.93 -8.98
N PRO A 29 -6.58 0.41 -9.32
CA PRO A 29 -7.24 -0.60 -8.50
C PRO A 29 -6.47 -1.92 -8.52
N GLU A 30 -6.62 -2.74 -7.48
CA GLU A 30 -5.84 -3.99 -7.33
C GLU A 30 -6.05 -5.03 -8.46
N TRP A 31 -7.15 -4.95 -9.21
CA TRP A 31 -7.38 -5.80 -10.39
C TRP A 31 -6.80 -5.25 -11.70
N ALA A 32 -6.15 -4.08 -11.65
CA ALA A 32 -5.42 -3.58 -12.81
C ALA A 32 -4.23 -4.52 -13.15
N PRO A 33 -3.77 -4.56 -14.40
CA PRO A 33 -2.59 -5.32 -14.76
C PRO A 33 -1.41 -4.96 -13.86
N GLN A 34 -0.74 -5.98 -13.32
CA GLN A 34 0.39 -5.84 -12.42
C GLN A 34 1.69 -5.90 -13.22
N GLU A 35 2.56 -4.91 -13.10
CA GLU A 35 3.91 -4.96 -13.70
C GLU A 35 4.90 -5.74 -12.85
N SER A 36 4.73 -5.73 -11.53
CA SER A 36 5.54 -6.49 -10.59
C SER A 36 4.85 -6.63 -9.23
N VAL A 37 5.32 -7.59 -8.44
CA VAL A 37 4.90 -7.79 -7.06
C VAL A 37 6.09 -7.58 -6.13
N TRP A 38 5.89 -6.90 -5.01
CA TRP A 38 6.91 -6.66 -4.01
C TRP A 38 6.85 -7.68 -2.88
N ILE A 39 8.02 -8.20 -2.48
CA ILE A 39 8.19 -9.09 -1.34
C ILE A 39 9.37 -8.60 -0.50
N ASP A 40 9.19 -8.46 0.80
CA ASP A 40 10.29 -8.24 1.73
C ASP A 40 10.95 -9.56 2.13
N PHE A 41 12.25 -9.52 2.35
CA PHE A 41 13.05 -10.67 2.80
C PHE A 41 13.96 -10.21 3.95
N PRO A 42 13.38 -10.10 5.18
CA PRO A 42 14.08 -9.62 6.38
C PRO A 42 15.01 -10.69 6.95
N ASP A 43 15.90 -10.31 7.86
CA ASP A 43 16.71 -11.25 8.63
C ASP A 43 15.98 -11.82 9.86
N GLU A 44 14.97 -11.10 10.33
CA GLU A 44 14.08 -11.52 11.41
C GLU A 44 12.70 -10.90 11.22
N THR A 45 11.66 -11.57 11.72
CA THR A 45 10.33 -10.99 11.84
C THR A 45 10.14 -10.52 13.27
N ASN A 46 10.16 -9.20 13.45
CA ASN A 46 9.97 -8.61 14.78
C ASN A 46 8.53 -8.06 14.89
N TRP A 47 7.68 -8.77 15.59
CA TRP A 47 6.28 -8.42 15.84
C TRP A 47 6.07 -7.94 17.28
N GLY A 48 6.96 -7.07 17.80
CA GLY A 48 6.75 -6.39 19.08
C GLY A 48 6.89 -7.25 20.34
N GLY A 49 7.26 -8.52 20.23
CA GLY A 49 7.38 -9.45 21.35
C GLY A 49 8.65 -10.30 21.36
N GLY A 50 9.54 -10.07 20.42
CA GLY A 50 10.78 -10.85 20.22
C GLY A 50 10.99 -11.20 18.75
N ALA A 51 12.24 -11.47 18.39
CA ALA A 51 12.59 -11.91 17.06
C ALA A 51 12.02 -13.30 16.78
N LEU A 52 11.13 -13.40 15.80
CA LEU A 52 10.68 -14.69 15.27
C LEU A 52 11.57 -15.09 14.10
N PRO A 53 11.79 -16.40 13.89
CA PRO A 53 12.48 -16.87 12.69
C PRO A 53 11.76 -16.34 11.44
N PRO A 54 12.51 -15.90 10.42
CA PRO A 54 11.89 -15.50 9.16
C PRO A 54 11.18 -16.67 8.50
N ASP A 55 10.01 -16.41 7.94
CA ASP A 55 9.25 -17.41 7.20
C ASP A 55 9.75 -17.52 5.74
N TYR A 56 11.03 -17.82 5.57
CA TYR A 56 11.67 -17.92 4.27
C TYR A 56 11.04 -19.00 3.37
N PRO A 57 10.72 -20.23 3.85
CA PRO A 57 10.09 -21.22 3.00
C PRO A 57 8.78 -20.75 2.36
N ALA A 58 7.91 -20.08 3.13
CA ALA A 58 6.66 -19.54 2.59
C ALA A 58 6.92 -18.46 1.54
N ARG A 59 7.89 -17.57 1.76
CA ARG A 59 8.27 -16.54 0.80
C ARG A 59 8.79 -17.14 -0.51
N ILE A 60 9.65 -18.15 -0.43
CA ILE A 60 10.15 -18.86 -1.61
C ILE A 60 9.02 -19.54 -2.37
N GLU A 61 8.05 -20.14 -1.67
CA GLU A 61 6.90 -20.76 -2.33
C GLU A 61 5.99 -19.70 -3.00
N ILE A 62 5.81 -18.52 -2.39
CA ILE A 62 5.10 -17.40 -3.01
C ILE A 62 5.84 -16.94 -4.28
N ILE A 63 7.15 -16.71 -4.21
CA ILE A 63 7.97 -16.31 -5.36
C ILE A 63 7.84 -17.32 -6.50
N LYS A 64 8.00 -18.60 -6.19
CA LYS A 64 7.91 -19.70 -7.15
C LYS A 64 6.57 -19.75 -7.88
N ASN A 65 5.48 -19.43 -7.20
CA ASN A 65 4.15 -19.41 -7.80
C ASN A 65 3.89 -18.14 -8.62
N LEU A 66 4.47 -17.00 -8.24
CA LEU A 66 4.25 -15.71 -8.92
C LEU A 66 5.13 -15.51 -10.16
N ILE A 67 6.39 -15.99 -10.13
CA ILE A 67 7.41 -15.63 -11.11
C ILE A 67 7.06 -16.00 -12.57
N ASN A 68 6.16 -16.97 -12.76
CA ASN A 68 5.67 -17.36 -14.08
C ASN A 68 4.59 -16.44 -14.66
N TYR A 69 4.07 -15.50 -13.85
CA TYR A 69 2.96 -14.62 -14.21
C TYR A 69 3.34 -13.15 -14.16
N VAL A 70 4.21 -12.79 -13.23
CA VAL A 70 4.57 -11.38 -12.97
C VAL A 70 5.99 -11.31 -12.43
N PRO A 71 6.80 -10.30 -12.82
CA PRO A 71 8.09 -10.04 -12.19
C PRO A 71 7.98 -9.83 -10.68
N VAL A 72 8.98 -10.30 -9.93
CA VAL A 72 9.00 -10.18 -8.47
C VAL A 72 10.16 -9.28 -8.05
N ASN A 73 9.83 -8.21 -7.36
CA ASN A 73 10.77 -7.31 -6.71
C ASN A 73 10.96 -7.75 -5.26
N ILE A 74 12.18 -8.06 -4.88
CA ILE A 74 12.49 -8.52 -3.52
C ILE A 74 13.39 -7.50 -2.85
N ILE A 75 13.02 -7.06 -1.65
CA ILE A 75 13.88 -6.19 -0.84
C ILE A 75 14.46 -6.98 0.33
N THR A 76 15.78 -7.03 0.42
CA THR A 76 16.52 -7.72 1.49
C THR A 76 17.11 -6.71 2.48
N LYS A 77 17.30 -7.10 3.74
CA LYS A 77 17.88 -6.23 4.75
C LYS A 77 19.39 -6.06 4.60
N SER A 78 20.10 -7.13 4.27
CA SER A 78 21.57 -7.16 4.31
C SER A 78 22.16 -8.06 3.23
N LYS A 79 23.49 -8.00 3.06
CA LYS A 79 24.22 -8.96 2.22
C LYS A 79 24.07 -10.39 2.70
N GLN A 80 23.92 -10.60 4.02
CA GLN A 80 23.71 -11.94 4.58
C GLN A 80 22.33 -12.49 4.16
N THR A 81 21.26 -11.71 4.36
CA THR A 81 19.91 -12.11 3.94
C THR A 81 19.81 -12.29 2.44
N ARG A 82 20.54 -11.46 1.66
CA ARG A 82 20.68 -11.66 0.21
C ARG A 82 21.31 -13.01 -0.13
N GLY A 83 22.39 -13.40 0.56
CA GLY A 83 23.05 -14.69 0.36
C GLY A 83 22.14 -15.87 0.71
N ILE A 84 21.33 -15.75 1.75
CA ILE A 84 20.30 -16.76 2.09
C ILE A 84 19.28 -16.89 0.97
N LEU A 85 18.72 -15.75 0.52
CA LEU A 85 17.78 -15.72 -0.60
C LEU A 85 18.36 -16.39 -1.85
N ASP A 86 19.59 -16.01 -2.23
CA ASP A 86 20.27 -16.55 -3.42
C ASP A 86 20.42 -18.09 -3.34
N SER A 87 20.76 -18.62 -2.16
CA SER A 87 20.89 -20.05 -1.93
C SER A 87 19.55 -20.76 -2.03
N MET A 88 18.50 -20.21 -1.44
CA MET A 88 17.16 -20.80 -1.45
C MET A 88 16.52 -20.77 -2.86
N LEU A 89 16.71 -19.70 -3.62
CA LEU A 89 16.25 -19.63 -5.02
C LEU A 89 16.93 -20.70 -5.88
N LEU A 90 18.24 -20.90 -5.68
CA LEU A 90 19.00 -21.95 -6.38
C LEU A 90 18.49 -23.36 -6.01
N GLU A 91 18.30 -23.62 -4.73
CA GLU A 91 17.78 -24.91 -4.23
C GLU A 91 16.38 -25.21 -4.78
N ALA A 92 15.53 -24.19 -4.80
CA ALA A 92 14.16 -24.27 -5.36
C ALA A 92 14.12 -24.31 -6.90
N LYS A 93 15.28 -24.17 -7.57
CA LYS A 93 15.43 -24.13 -9.04
C LYS A 93 14.57 -23.01 -9.69
N ILE A 94 14.48 -21.87 -9.04
CA ILE A 94 13.75 -20.72 -9.54
C ILE A 94 14.65 -19.92 -10.47
N ASP A 95 14.16 -19.67 -11.69
CA ASP A 95 14.83 -18.76 -12.64
C ASP A 95 14.79 -17.33 -12.12
N ARG A 96 15.89 -16.60 -12.31
CA ARG A 96 16.09 -15.24 -11.79
C ARG A 96 15.82 -14.15 -12.83
N GLU A 97 15.49 -14.50 -14.05
CA GLU A 97 15.31 -13.55 -15.14
C GLU A 97 14.27 -12.44 -14.80
N ASN A 98 13.20 -12.83 -14.10
CA ASN A 98 12.12 -11.94 -13.68
C ASN A 98 12.20 -11.55 -12.19
N ILE A 99 13.38 -11.62 -11.56
CA ILE A 99 13.57 -11.24 -10.15
C ILE A 99 14.50 -10.04 -10.08
N ASN A 100 13.99 -8.94 -9.51
CA ASN A 100 14.80 -7.77 -9.14
C ASN A 100 15.04 -7.81 -7.63
N ILE A 101 16.28 -7.53 -7.20
CA ILE A 101 16.61 -7.57 -5.78
C ILE A 101 17.23 -6.24 -5.35
N PHE A 102 16.59 -5.65 -4.35
CA PHE A 102 16.96 -4.42 -3.68
C PHE A 102 17.52 -4.73 -2.28
N GLN A 103 18.20 -3.80 -1.66
CA GLN A 103 18.71 -3.98 -0.30
C GLN A 103 18.58 -2.67 0.48
N HIS A 104 17.94 -2.74 1.67
CA HIS A 104 17.86 -1.62 2.58
C HIS A 104 17.95 -2.10 4.04
N PRO A 105 18.78 -1.46 4.92
CA PRO A 105 19.03 -1.94 6.28
C PRO A 105 17.80 -1.90 7.19
N ASP A 106 16.83 -1.07 6.88
CA ASP A 106 15.61 -0.89 7.70
C ASP A 106 14.46 -1.82 7.33
N VAL A 107 14.70 -2.78 6.42
CA VAL A 107 13.73 -3.86 6.13
C VAL A 107 13.60 -4.76 7.34
N VAL A 108 12.45 -4.70 7.99
CA VAL A 108 12.13 -5.45 9.20
C VAL A 108 10.70 -5.96 9.12
N GLY A 109 10.49 -7.22 9.51
CA GLY A 109 9.15 -7.81 9.53
C GLY A 109 8.68 -8.29 8.16
N ALA A 110 7.39 -8.47 8.00
CA ALA A 110 6.76 -9.11 6.86
C ALA A 110 5.64 -8.24 6.26
N SER A 111 5.85 -6.94 6.17
CA SER A 111 4.75 -6.02 5.83
C SER A 111 5.18 -4.88 4.91
N ILE A 112 5.88 -5.22 3.81
CA ILE A 112 6.19 -4.21 2.78
C ILE A 112 4.92 -3.54 2.23
N ARG A 113 3.76 -4.15 2.38
CA ARG A 113 2.46 -3.56 2.08
C ARG A 113 2.25 -2.26 2.86
N ASP A 114 2.76 -2.17 4.09
CA ASP A 114 2.45 -1.08 5.01
C ASP A 114 3.45 0.07 4.94
N TYR A 115 4.71 -0.22 4.65
CA TYR A 115 5.79 0.78 4.57
C TYR A 115 6.43 0.88 3.18
N GLY A 116 5.94 0.11 2.23
CA GLY A 116 6.43 0.12 0.85
C GLY A 116 5.76 1.16 -0.03
N PRO A 117 6.19 1.23 -1.28
CA PRO A 117 5.78 2.29 -2.19
C PRO A 117 4.29 2.23 -2.55
N VAL A 118 3.62 3.38 -2.50
CA VAL A 118 2.29 3.58 -3.08
C VAL A 118 2.47 4.17 -4.48
N LEU A 119 2.28 3.34 -5.51
CA LEU A 119 2.58 3.70 -6.88
C LEU A 119 1.34 4.22 -7.62
N LEU A 120 1.44 5.41 -8.17
CA LEU A 120 0.48 6.04 -9.05
C LEU A 120 0.93 5.88 -10.50
N THR A 121 0.01 5.79 -11.42
CA THR A 121 0.33 5.75 -12.86
C THR A 121 -0.58 6.67 -13.67
N ASN A 122 -0.04 7.17 -14.78
CA ASN A 122 -0.80 7.86 -15.83
C ASN A 122 -0.99 6.97 -17.07
N GLY A 123 -0.67 5.66 -16.95
CA GLY A 123 -0.72 4.68 -18.03
C GLY A 123 0.60 4.50 -18.80
N THR A 124 1.58 5.38 -18.61
CA THR A 124 2.90 5.32 -19.27
C THR A 124 4.06 5.53 -18.30
N GLU A 125 3.83 6.25 -17.24
CA GLU A 125 4.84 6.60 -16.23
C GLU A 125 4.33 6.27 -14.83
N TYR A 126 5.26 6.16 -13.89
CA TYR A 126 4.96 5.94 -12.48
C TYR A 126 5.42 7.13 -11.66
N GLN A 127 4.64 7.42 -10.62
CA GLN A 127 4.95 8.37 -9.57
C GLN A 127 4.69 7.69 -8.23
N MET A 128 5.52 7.93 -7.23
CA MET A 128 5.29 7.45 -5.88
C MET A 128 4.54 8.51 -5.07
N ALA A 129 3.48 8.11 -4.39
CA ALA A 129 2.89 8.88 -3.31
C ALA A 129 3.58 8.46 -1.99
N ASP A 130 4.34 9.38 -1.41
CA ASP A 130 5.09 9.18 -0.17
C ASP A 130 4.22 9.62 1.01
N PHE A 131 3.56 8.65 1.64
CA PHE A 131 2.82 8.83 2.88
C PHE A 131 3.75 8.69 4.08
N GLY A 132 3.48 9.46 5.15
CA GLY A 132 4.15 9.24 6.41
C GLY A 132 3.82 7.86 6.99
N TYR A 133 4.82 7.20 7.59
CA TYR A 133 4.65 5.96 8.32
C TYR A 133 5.02 6.15 9.78
N ASN A 134 4.07 5.95 10.69
CA ASN A 134 4.25 6.19 12.13
C ASN A 134 4.10 4.92 13.00
N GLY A 135 4.31 3.73 12.42
CA GLY A 135 4.29 2.48 13.16
C GLY A 135 2.90 2.13 13.71
N PHE A 136 1.90 2.09 12.82
CA PHE A 136 0.52 1.74 13.15
C PHE A 136 -0.12 2.72 14.17
N GLY A 137 0.13 4.00 14.00
CA GLY A 137 -0.36 5.04 14.91
C GLY A 137 0.38 5.09 16.25
N GLY A 138 1.61 4.60 16.30
CA GLY A 138 2.41 4.52 17.53
C GLY A 138 1.93 3.44 18.50
N ALA A 139 0.92 2.66 18.12
CA ALA A 139 0.28 1.71 19.03
C ALA A 139 1.09 0.45 19.30
N MET A 140 1.91 0.03 18.35
CA MET A 140 2.71 -1.20 18.48
C MET A 140 4.16 -0.92 18.84
N PHE A 141 4.64 0.31 18.66
CA PHE A 141 6.07 0.56 18.68
C PHE A 141 6.37 2.02 19.03
N SER A 142 6.92 2.22 20.21
CA SER A 142 7.44 3.52 20.66
C SER A 142 8.84 3.83 20.10
N ASP A 143 9.34 3.04 19.15
CA ASP A 143 10.75 2.99 18.80
C ASP A 143 11.06 3.72 17.49
N SER A 144 12.22 4.36 17.46
CA SER A 144 12.81 5.06 16.31
C SER A 144 12.97 4.19 15.04
N THR A 145 12.99 2.87 15.19
CA THR A 145 13.07 1.91 14.07
C THR A 145 11.95 2.03 13.06
N TYR A 146 10.80 2.59 13.44
CA TYR A 146 9.67 2.78 12.50
C TYR A 146 9.83 4.00 11.63
N VAL A 147 10.38 5.08 12.17
CA VAL A 147 10.68 6.28 11.39
C VAL A 147 11.67 5.97 10.25
N GLU A 148 12.58 5.02 10.49
CA GLU A 148 13.54 4.61 9.47
C GLU A 148 12.89 3.81 8.33
N ARG A 149 11.83 3.05 8.60
CA ARG A 149 11.07 2.34 7.54
C ARG A 149 10.38 3.29 6.58
N ALA A 150 9.96 4.47 7.04
CA ALA A 150 9.41 5.51 6.19
C ALA A 150 10.40 6.02 5.11
N LYS A 151 11.67 5.60 5.15
CA LYS A 151 12.68 5.95 4.14
C LYS A 151 12.79 4.91 3.02
N ILE A 152 12.17 3.74 3.18
CA ILE A 152 12.29 2.63 2.22
C ILE A 152 11.63 2.98 0.89
N ASP A 153 10.49 3.61 0.92
CA ASP A 153 9.77 4.07 -0.26
C ASP A 153 10.59 5.09 -1.05
N ASN A 154 11.17 6.11 -0.40
CA ASN A 154 12.06 7.07 -1.05
C ASN A 154 13.31 6.40 -1.64
N TYR A 155 13.91 5.45 -0.92
CA TYR A 155 15.01 4.65 -1.47
C TYR A 155 14.60 3.87 -2.72
N LEU A 156 13.41 3.29 -2.72
CA LEU A 156 12.88 2.57 -3.87
C LEU A 156 12.53 3.51 -5.04
N ALA A 157 11.99 4.69 -4.75
CA ALA A 157 11.74 5.71 -5.76
C ALA A 157 13.04 6.13 -6.47
N ASP A 158 14.09 6.42 -5.71
CA ASP A 158 15.41 6.76 -6.25
C ASP A 158 15.98 5.61 -7.09
N SER A 159 15.88 4.36 -6.59
CA SER A 159 16.38 3.17 -7.27
C SER A 159 15.68 2.89 -8.60
N LEU A 160 14.41 3.28 -8.72
CA LEU A 160 13.55 3.08 -9.89
C LEU A 160 13.41 4.34 -10.74
N ALA A 161 14.05 5.43 -10.36
CA ALA A 161 13.95 6.74 -10.99
C ALA A 161 12.51 7.27 -11.10
N TYR A 162 11.69 7.03 -10.06
CA TYR A 162 10.33 7.54 -9.96
C TYR A 162 10.29 8.92 -9.30
N ASN A 163 9.44 9.80 -9.80
CA ASN A 163 9.13 11.04 -9.12
C ASN A 163 8.34 10.78 -7.83
N VAL A 164 8.62 11.55 -6.79
CA VAL A 164 7.93 11.44 -5.50
C VAL A 164 6.95 12.59 -5.33
N LYS A 165 5.70 12.27 -4.95
CA LYS A 165 4.70 13.21 -4.46
C LYS A 165 4.60 13.04 -2.95
N SER A 166 5.14 13.97 -2.20
CA SER A 166 5.01 13.95 -0.72
C SER A 166 3.56 14.20 -0.32
N VAL A 167 3.06 13.41 0.62
CA VAL A 167 1.70 13.47 1.14
C VAL A 167 1.76 13.72 2.65
N ASP A 168 1.26 14.86 3.09
CA ASP A 168 1.21 15.23 4.52
C ASP A 168 0.08 14.46 5.24
N LEU A 169 0.21 13.14 5.29
CA LEU A 169 -0.72 12.20 5.92
C LEU A 169 0.01 10.92 6.31
N ASN A 170 -0.16 10.46 7.56
CA ASN A 170 0.31 9.14 7.95
C ASN A 170 -0.66 8.06 7.46
N SER A 171 -0.14 7.06 6.77
CA SER A 171 -0.93 5.96 6.21
C SER A 171 -0.09 4.72 5.97
N GLU A 172 -0.70 3.55 6.12
CA GLU A 172 -0.18 2.27 5.66
C GLU A 172 -1.01 1.73 4.50
N GLY A 173 -0.39 1.01 3.58
CA GLY A 173 -1.08 0.41 2.43
C GLY A 173 -2.14 -0.62 2.81
N GLY A 174 -2.02 -1.27 3.98
CA GLY A 174 -3.02 -2.19 4.51
C GLY A 174 -4.23 -1.52 5.15
N GLY A 175 -4.13 -0.23 5.51
CA GLY A 175 -5.18 0.50 6.21
C GLY A 175 -6.41 0.80 5.36
N TYR A 176 -6.33 0.69 4.06
CA TYR A 176 -7.43 1.01 3.14
C TYR A 176 -7.51 0.02 1.96
N ILE A 177 -8.66 0.00 1.31
CA ILE A 177 -8.87 -0.65 0.01
C ILE A 177 -9.46 0.35 -0.98
N THR A 178 -9.16 0.18 -2.27
CA THR A 178 -9.61 1.09 -3.30
C THR A 178 -10.29 0.37 -4.47
N SER A 179 -11.25 1.08 -5.08
CA SER A 179 -11.67 0.85 -6.46
C SER A 179 -10.98 1.87 -7.37
N SER A 180 -11.39 1.97 -8.63
CA SER A 180 -10.89 3.03 -9.53
C SER A 180 -11.29 4.44 -9.11
N LYS A 181 -12.27 4.60 -8.20
CA LYS A 181 -12.87 5.89 -7.81
C LYS A 181 -13.04 6.09 -6.33
N VAL A 182 -13.09 5.01 -5.56
CA VAL A 182 -13.50 5.04 -4.17
C VAL A 182 -12.41 4.45 -3.29
N ILE A 183 -12.20 5.04 -2.13
CA ILE A 183 -11.39 4.48 -1.03
C ILE A 183 -12.31 4.15 0.14
N LEU A 184 -12.13 2.95 0.73
CA LEU A 184 -12.73 2.53 1.99
C LEU A 184 -11.66 2.46 3.06
N LEU A 185 -11.96 2.99 4.25
CA LEU A 185 -11.12 2.86 5.43
C LEU A 185 -11.96 3.03 6.71
N PHE A 186 -11.44 2.55 7.84
CA PHE A 186 -12.08 2.76 9.12
C PHE A 186 -11.83 4.19 9.64
N GLU A 187 -12.85 4.81 10.23
CA GLU A 187 -12.72 6.12 10.89
C GLU A 187 -11.65 6.06 11.99
N GLU A 188 -11.63 4.97 12.78
CA GLU A 188 -10.67 4.76 13.86
C GLU A 188 -9.23 4.62 13.34
N TYR A 189 -9.03 3.92 12.22
CA TYR A 189 -7.73 3.87 11.55
C TYR A 189 -7.23 5.28 11.21
N ALA A 190 -8.04 6.05 10.51
CA ALA A 190 -7.67 7.38 10.05
C ALA A 190 -7.30 8.31 11.22
N LYS A 191 -8.09 8.28 12.30
CA LYS A 191 -7.89 9.12 13.48
C LYS A 191 -6.72 8.68 14.35
N THR A 192 -6.43 7.39 14.47
CA THR A 192 -5.26 6.91 15.24
C THR A 192 -3.94 7.26 14.56
N ARG A 193 -3.89 7.36 13.22
CA ARG A 193 -2.69 7.79 12.48
C ARG A 193 -2.52 9.29 12.45
N ASN A 194 -3.62 10.05 12.45
CA ASN A 194 -3.66 11.50 12.28
C ASN A 194 -4.62 12.14 13.30
N PRO A 195 -4.32 12.09 14.60
CA PRO A 195 -5.23 12.52 15.65
C PRO A 195 -5.59 14.01 15.61
N GLU A 196 -4.70 14.84 15.04
CA GLU A 196 -4.87 16.29 14.91
C GLU A 196 -5.76 16.71 13.74
N LEU A 197 -5.98 15.84 12.75
CA LEU A 197 -6.78 16.15 11.57
C LEU A 197 -8.25 15.75 11.74
N SER A 198 -9.17 16.49 11.14
CA SER A 198 -10.57 16.06 10.98
C SER A 198 -10.70 14.95 9.93
N LEU A 199 -11.80 14.20 9.94
CA LEU A 199 -12.07 13.19 8.91
C LEU A 199 -12.20 13.81 7.51
N GLU A 200 -12.70 15.04 7.41
CA GLU A 200 -12.81 15.78 6.17
C GLU A 200 -11.43 16.15 5.60
N GLU A 201 -10.51 16.59 6.46
CA GLU A 201 -9.13 16.88 6.05
C GLU A 201 -8.40 15.63 5.61
N ILE A 202 -8.53 14.53 6.36
CA ILE A 202 -7.97 13.22 5.99
C ILE A 202 -8.53 12.75 4.65
N ALA A 203 -9.86 12.84 4.46
CA ALA A 203 -10.51 12.48 3.20
C ALA A 203 -9.96 13.30 2.03
N SER A 204 -9.87 14.62 2.20
CA SER A 204 -9.35 15.51 1.14
C SER A 204 -7.93 15.15 0.72
N ARG A 205 -7.06 14.85 1.69
CA ARG A 205 -5.65 14.46 1.43
C ARG A 205 -5.55 13.12 0.70
N TYR A 206 -6.36 12.11 1.07
CA TYR A 206 -6.40 10.83 0.33
C TYR A 206 -6.91 11.00 -1.10
N LEU A 207 -7.99 11.75 -1.29
CA LEU A 207 -8.58 11.97 -2.62
C LEU A 207 -7.62 12.70 -3.55
N ASP A 208 -6.91 13.71 -3.03
CA ASP A 208 -5.87 14.40 -3.80
C ASP A 208 -4.66 13.48 -4.07
N ALA A 209 -4.15 12.78 -3.05
CA ALA A 209 -2.97 11.95 -3.17
C ALA A 209 -3.15 10.82 -4.19
N LEU A 210 -4.29 10.12 -4.14
CA LEU A 210 -4.56 8.93 -4.93
C LEU A 210 -5.39 9.19 -6.19
N ALA A 211 -5.82 10.45 -6.41
CA ALA A 211 -6.70 10.87 -7.50
C ALA A 211 -8.04 10.11 -7.53
N LEU A 212 -8.63 9.88 -6.37
CA LEU A 212 -9.93 9.23 -6.19
C LEU A 212 -11.07 10.27 -6.04
N GLU A 213 -12.31 9.81 -6.17
CA GLU A 213 -13.48 10.69 -6.18
C GLU A 213 -14.21 10.72 -4.83
N LYS A 214 -14.14 9.63 -4.04
CA LYS A 214 -14.97 9.47 -2.83
C LYS A 214 -14.28 8.64 -1.76
N VAL A 215 -14.44 9.07 -0.49
CA VAL A 215 -14.14 8.25 0.70
C VAL A 215 -15.45 7.63 1.21
N ILE A 216 -15.40 6.34 1.54
CA ILE A 216 -16.43 5.65 2.31
C ILE A 216 -15.84 5.30 3.67
N TRP A 217 -16.40 5.88 4.71
CA TRP A 217 -16.02 5.63 6.08
C TRP A 217 -16.74 4.40 6.65
N VAL A 218 -15.98 3.50 7.24
CA VAL A 218 -16.52 2.37 8.00
C VAL A 218 -16.28 2.66 9.49
N LYS A 219 -17.37 2.67 10.28
CA LYS A 219 -17.33 3.11 11.68
C LYS A 219 -16.73 2.06 12.61
N GLU A 220 -17.20 0.84 12.47
CA GLU A 220 -16.88 -0.23 13.42
C GLU A 220 -15.92 -1.25 12.80
N PRO A 221 -14.65 -1.29 13.24
CA PRO A 221 -13.73 -2.34 12.85
C PRO A 221 -14.08 -3.64 13.57
N MET A 222 -13.69 -4.77 12.99
CA MET A 222 -13.76 -6.06 13.70
C MET A 222 -12.87 -6.03 14.94
N LEU A 223 -13.34 -6.64 16.03
CA LEU A 223 -12.54 -6.74 17.27
C LEU A 223 -11.24 -7.51 17.07
N LEU A 224 -11.26 -8.51 16.18
CA LEU A 224 -10.09 -9.30 15.78
C LEU A 224 -8.97 -8.43 15.19
N ASP A 225 -9.31 -7.26 14.63
CA ASP A 225 -8.33 -6.36 14.03
C ASP A 225 -7.76 -5.32 14.99
N LYS A 226 -8.38 -5.14 16.15
CA LYS A 226 -7.84 -4.23 17.17
C LYS A 226 -6.44 -4.68 17.60
N ASN A 227 -5.56 -3.69 17.79
CA ASN A 227 -4.30 -3.94 18.46
C ASN A 227 -4.58 -4.52 19.84
N TRP A 228 -3.74 -5.38 20.33
CA TRP A 228 -3.83 -6.06 21.63
C TRP A 228 -5.19 -5.93 22.36
N HIS A 229 -6.00 -6.94 22.29
CA HIS A 229 -7.27 -6.98 22.99
C HIS A 229 -7.43 -8.26 23.81
N LYS A 230 -8.23 -8.16 24.84
CA LYS A 230 -8.59 -9.29 25.70
C LYS A 230 -10.10 -9.31 25.90
N ILE A 231 -10.73 -10.43 25.57
CA ILE A 231 -12.13 -10.71 25.88
C ILE A 231 -12.16 -11.99 26.73
N GLU A 232 -12.57 -11.86 27.97
CA GLU A 232 -12.50 -12.94 28.99
C GLU A 232 -11.05 -13.50 29.07
N ASN A 233 -10.84 -14.76 28.71
CA ASN A 233 -9.54 -15.43 28.70
C ASN A 233 -8.93 -15.55 27.29
N THR A 234 -9.52 -14.90 26.28
CA THR A 234 -9.04 -14.91 24.91
C THR A 234 -8.28 -13.61 24.62
N TYR A 235 -7.05 -13.77 24.18
CA TYR A 235 -6.19 -12.68 23.74
C TYR A 235 -6.17 -12.65 22.22
N GLY A 236 -6.16 -11.48 21.63
CA GLY A 236 -5.99 -11.26 20.22
C GLY A 236 -5.09 -10.07 19.92
N GLN A 237 -4.54 -10.06 18.72
CA GLN A 237 -3.77 -8.97 18.18
C GLN A 237 -4.08 -8.88 16.68
N GLY A 238 -4.57 -7.75 16.24
CA GLY A 238 -4.81 -7.45 14.84
C GLY A 238 -3.83 -6.44 14.26
N GLY A 239 -4.05 -6.04 13.03
CA GLY A 239 -3.26 -5.04 12.30
C GLY A 239 -3.52 -3.60 12.72
N ASN A 240 -4.29 -3.37 13.78
CA ASN A 240 -4.70 -2.07 14.27
C ASN A 240 -5.53 -1.29 13.24
N TYR A 241 -6.66 -1.88 12.87
CA TYR A 241 -7.65 -1.34 11.92
C TYR A 241 -7.24 -1.41 10.44
N HIS A 242 -6.59 -2.50 10.03
CA HIS A 242 -6.26 -2.73 8.63
C HIS A 242 -7.47 -3.25 7.86
N MET A 243 -7.95 -2.43 6.92
CA MET A 243 -9.12 -2.76 6.09
C MET A 243 -8.86 -3.95 5.18
N ASP A 244 -7.66 -4.05 4.66
CA ASP A 244 -7.26 -5.07 3.69
C ASP A 244 -7.18 -6.49 4.27
N ALA A 245 -7.16 -6.65 5.58
CA ALA A 245 -7.24 -7.94 6.23
C ALA A 245 -8.62 -8.61 6.07
N TYR A 246 -9.67 -7.83 5.79
CA TYR A 246 -11.05 -8.28 5.82
C TYR A 246 -11.80 -8.03 4.51
N LEU A 247 -11.54 -6.93 3.84
CA LEU A 247 -12.30 -6.50 2.69
C LEU A 247 -11.43 -6.46 1.43
N ARG A 248 -12.06 -6.72 0.28
CA ARG A 248 -11.44 -6.53 -1.03
C ARG A 248 -12.46 -6.10 -2.06
N PHE A 249 -12.11 -5.11 -2.87
CA PHE A 249 -12.83 -4.84 -4.10
C PHE A 249 -12.52 -5.91 -5.15
N VAL A 250 -13.55 -6.42 -5.79
CA VAL A 250 -13.44 -7.33 -6.95
C VAL A 250 -13.50 -6.52 -8.26
N ASN A 251 -14.26 -5.44 -8.23
CA ASN A 251 -14.42 -4.43 -9.27
C ASN A 251 -14.99 -3.15 -8.65
N ASP A 252 -15.29 -2.14 -9.47
CA ASP A 252 -15.78 -0.84 -8.98
C ASP A 252 -17.10 -0.86 -8.18
N SER A 253 -17.84 -1.95 -8.23
CA SER A 253 -19.17 -2.06 -7.61
C SER A 253 -19.35 -3.27 -6.70
N THR A 254 -18.33 -4.12 -6.57
CA THR A 254 -18.42 -5.37 -5.80
C THR A 254 -17.30 -5.47 -4.76
N ILE A 255 -17.67 -5.73 -3.52
CA ILE A 255 -16.76 -5.93 -2.40
C ILE A 255 -16.97 -7.33 -1.83
N LEU A 256 -15.87 -8.05 -1.58
CA LEU A 256 -15.87 -9.28 -0.78
C LEU A 256 -15.80 -8.90 0.70
N ILE A 257 -16.71 -9.48 1.48
CA ILE A 257 -16.80 -9.27 2.94
C ILE A 257 -16.77 -10.65 3.59
N PRO A 258 -15.85 -10.92 4.53
CA PRO A 258 -15.84 -12.17 5.28
C PRO A 258 -17.03 -12.20 6.23
N THR A 259 -17.56 -13.41 6.46
CA THR A 259 -18.60 -13.63 7.45
C THR A 259 -18.19 -14.73 8.42
N ILE A 260 -18.54 -14.58 9.68
CA ILE A 260 -18.32 -15.63 10.67
C ILE A 260 -19.39 -16.71 10.48
N ASN A 261 -18.95 -17.95 10.28
CA ASN A 261 -19.88 -19.08 10.16
C ASN A 261 -20.69 -19.22 11.47
N PRO A 262 -22.03 -19.18 11.41
CA PRO A 262 -22.89 -19.32 12.61
C PRO A 262 -22.59 -20.57 13.46
N ALA A 263 -22.11 -21.66 12.83
CA ALA A 263 -21.78 -22.91 13.54
C ALA A 263 -20.55 -22.79 14.45
N ILE A 264 -19.71 -21.76 14.28
CA ILE A 264 -18.50 -21.57 15.09
C ILE A 264 -18.52 -20.28 15.90
N LYS A 265 -19.55 -19.45 15.79
CA LYS A 265 -19.64 -18.15 16.46
C LYS A 265 -19.43 -18.19 17.99
N ASP A 266 -19.85 -19.28 18.61
CA ASP A 266 -19.78 -19.46 20.07
C ASP A 266 -18.51 -20.21 20.51
N LYS A 267 -17.58 -20.54 19.61
CA LYS A 267 -16.35 -21.26 19.96
C LYS A 267 -15.39 -20.43 20.81
N THR A 268 -15.39 -19.11 20.63
CA THR A 268 -14.61 -18.20 21.47
C THR A 268 -15.40 -16.92 21.76
N PRO A 269 -15.14 -16.25 22.89
CA PRO A 269 -15.76 -14.96 23.21
C PRO A 269 -15.53 -13.91 22.09
N LEU A 270 -14.38 -13.96 21.45
CA LEU A 270 -13.99 -13.06 20.38
C LEU A 270 -14.87 -13.25 19.13
N LEU A 271 -15.02 -14.49 18.65
CA LEU A 271 -15.90 -14.80 17.52
C LEU A 271 -17.34 -14.42 17.79
N LYS A 272 -17.81 -14.60 19.01
CA LYS A 272 -19.16 -14.20 19.43
C LYS A 272 -19.36 -12.70 19.38
N ALA A 273 -18.37 -11.93 19.83
CA ALA A 273 -18.42 -10.49 19.82
C ALA A 273 -18.40 -9.94 18.36
N ASP A 274 -17.52 -10.44 17.50
CA ASP A 274 -17.45 -10.04 16.10
C ASP A 274 -18.69 -10.47 15.29
N TYR A 275 -19.28 -11.63 15.60
CA TYR A 275 -20.53 -12.05 14.97
C TYR A 275 -21.68 -11.09 15.29
N GLY A 276 -21.74 -10.59 16.53
CA GLY A 276 -22.73 -9.59 16.92
C GLY A 276 -22.53 -8.22 16.29
N ALA A 277 -21.29 -7.86 15.98
CA ALA A 277 -20.96 -6.60 15.33
C ALA A 277 -21.15 -6.63 13.79
N SER A 278 -21.16 -7.82 13.18
CA SER A 278 -21.28 -8.00 11.73
C SER A 278 -22.72 -8.14 11.22
N LEU A 279 -23.71 -8.05 12.09
CA LEU A 279 -25.16 -8.04 11.78
C LEU A 279 -25.72 -6.64 11.82
#